data_74d35396eec5bac6ff57a1468a5ff7fe
#
_entry.id   74d35396eec5bac6ff57a1468a5ff7fe
#
_cell.length_a   1.000
_cell.length_b   1.000
_cell.length_c   1.000
_cell.angle_alpha   90.00
_cell.angle_beta   90.00
_cell.angle_gamma   90.00
#
_symmetry.space_group_name_H-M   'P 1'
#
loop_
_entity.id
_entity.type
_entity.pdbx_description
1 polymer ?
#
loop_
_entity_poly.entity_id
_entity_poly.type
_entity_poly.pdbx_seq_one_letter_code
_entity_poly.pdbx_strand_id
1 'polypeptide(L)'
;MKYFLKTYAMSGLMVLALAGWAASSGFVLRGGAEPAGAPQAPPNHTVTQADMDRWKVELSNAGRWGKDDQKGALNLITPAKRREAAALVKEGLAVSLAHDVLTEKAIDNPQPFENTMVDVNEIRALDKIAVAFHGLSVSHMDALAHHYIHGKMYNGFPQSEYVTMEQGAIKGSINNVKEGVFTRGILMDIPRLKGVEYLEPGTPIYVEDLEAWEKKTGVKVSAGDALFIRTGRWARRAKLGPSDTNFRAGLDASVIPWLRQRDVAVLASEMALSVLPFPPTTQITDKDDYLPVHNFVIAALGVTVVDDLDLDAVGEAAAARKRWSFLVTMAPIALPHGTGSPINPTALF
;
A
#
# COMPACT_ATOMS: atom_id res chain seq x y z
N MET A 1 -39.07 0.09 53.47
CA MET A 1 -39.14 -0.87 54.59
C MET A 1 -37.74 -1.42 54.81
N LYS A 2 -37.11 -1.00 55.94
CA LYS A 2 -36.08 -1.59 56.81
C LYS A 2 -34.83 -2.21 56.15
N TYR A 3 -33.69 -1.50 56.25
CA TYR A 3 -32.56 -1.64 57.23
C TYR A 3 -31.95 -3.04 57.36
N PHE A 4 -30.63 -3.17 57.06
CA PHE A 4 -29.66 -3.59 58.10
C PHE A 4 -28.22 -3.30 57.64
N LEU A 5 -27.58 -2.34 58.34
CA LEU A 5 -26.12 -2.19 58.47
C LEU A 5 -25.58 -3.32 59.39
N LYS A 6 -24.37 -3.77 59.16
CA LYS A 6 -23.48 -4.29 60.19
C LYS A 6 -22.03 -3.89 59.93
N THR A 7 -21.58 -3.01 60.75
CA THR A 7 -20.20 -2.68 61.08
C THR A 7 -19.63 -3.73 62.06
N TYR A 8 -18.36 -4.12 61.90
CA TYR A 8 -17.51 -4.54 63.01
C TYR A 8 -16.10 -3.98 62.80
N ALA A 9 -15.59 -3.40 63.94
CA ALA A 9 -14.29 -2.75 64.10
C ALA A 9 -13.38 -3.58 65.03
N MET A 10 -12.08 -3.18 65.04
CA MET A 10 -11.04 -3.36 66.08
C MET A 10 -10.40 -4.77 66.21
N SER A 11 -9.10 -4.95 66.35
CA SER A 11 -8.01 -4.32 67.12
C SER A 11 -6.70 -4.97 66.62
N GLY A 12 -5.56 -4.42 66.36
CA GLY A 12 -4.64 -3.77 67.29
C GLY A 12 -3.63 -4.79 67.85
N LEU A 13 -2.38 -4.77 67.38
CA LEU A 13 -1.20 -5.07 68.22
C LEU A 13 0.06 -4.45 67.61
N MET A 14 0.66 -3.60 68.38
CA MET A 14 1.93 -2.92 68.19
C MET A 14 3.01 -3.76 68.84
N VAL A 15 4.10 -4.09 68.16
CA VAL A 15 5.36 -4.57 68.81
C VAL A 15 6.50 -3.71 68.29
N LEU A 16 7.03 -2.91 69.17
CA LEU A 16 8.32 -2.22 69.05
C LEU A 16 9.44 -3.22 69.37
N ALA A 17 10.47 -3.23 68.53
CA ALA A 17 11.78 -3.70 68.90
C ALA A 17 12.85 -2.75 68.34
N LEU A 18 13.63 -2.20 69.29
CA LEU A 18 14.75 -1.27 69.10
C LEU A 18 16.04 -2.04 68.77
N ALA A 19 16.91 -1.29 68.09
CA ALA A 19 18.34 -1.27 68.18
C ALA A 19 19.17 -2.10 67.18
N GLY A 20 20.06 -1.37 66.52
CA GLY A 20 21.22 -1.91 65.84
C GLY A 20 21.82 -0.94 64.83
N TRP A 21 22.50 0.12 65.30
CA TRP A 21 23.35 0.96 64.43
C TRP A 21 24.62 0.18 64.10
N ALA A 22 24.82 -0.12 62.80
CA ALA A 22 26.14 -0.45 62.27
C ALA A 22 26.37 0.44 61.03
N ALA A 23 27.27 1.40 61.17
CA ALA A 23 27.74 2.20 60.07
C ALA A 23 28.61 1.32 59.18
N SER A 24 28.14 1.02 57.98
CA SER A 24 28.98 0.53 56.88
C SER A 24 28.98 1.56 55.77
N SER A 25 30.14 2.18 55.58
CA SER A 25 30.48 3.06 54.45
C SER A 25 30.32 2.27 53.13
N GLY A 26 29.12 2.35 52.54
CA GLY A 26 28.84 1.80 51.22
C GLY A 26 29.41 2.72 50.14
N PHE A 27 30.37 2.21 49.40
CA PHE A 27 30.87 2.74 48.17
C PHE A 27 29.70 2.90 47.19
N VAL A 28 29.37 4.14 46.84
CA VAL A 28 28.41 4.46 45.74
C VAL A 28 29.19 4.16 44.45
N LEU A 29 28.93 3.01 43.86
CA LEU A 29 29.24 2.77 42.47
C LEU A 29 28.41 3.77 41.64
N ARG A 30 29.10 4.80 41.13
CA ARG A 30 28.54 5.62 40.04
C ARG A 30 28.21 4.68 38.89
N GLY A 31 26.93 4.54 38.60
CA GLY A 31 26.46 3.90 37.35
C GLY A 31 27.17 4.59 36.19
N GLY A 32 28.04 3.86 35.52
CA GLY A 32 28.58 4.29 34.25
C GLY A 32 27.43 4.46 33.29
N ALA A 33 27.24 5.65 32.73
CA ALA A 33 26.39 5.84 31.55
C ALA A 33 26.92 4.88 30.47
N GLU A 34 26.06 4.03 29.94
CA GLU A 34 26.38 3.27 28.74
C GLU A 34 26.90 4.26 27.68
N PRO A 35 27.99 3.96 26.98
CA PRO A 35 28.45 4.82 25.90
C PRO A 35 27.34 4.92 24.88
N ALA A 36 26.92 6.15 24.56
CA ALA A 36 26.02 6.42 23.47
C ALA A 36 26.53 5.64 22.25
N GLY A 37 25.69 4.73 21.71
CA GLY A 37 26.07 3.89 20.58
C GLY A 37 26.67 4.77 19.47
N ALA A 38 27.71 4.30 18.83
CA ALA A 38 28.30 4.98 17.69
C ALA A 38 27.23 5.34 16.68
N PRO A 39 27.29 6.52 16.04
CA PRO A 39 26.32 6.89 15.03
C PRO A 39 26.25 5.78 13.98
N GLN A 40 25.08 5.21 13.78
CA GLN A 40 24.86 4.24 12.71
C GLN A 40 25.20 4.92 11.39
N ALA A 41 25.95 4.21 10.55
CA ALA A 41 26.18 4.66 9.18
C ALA A 41 24.82 4.92 8.52
N PRO A 42 24.69 5.97 7.67
CA PRO A 42 23.45 6.23 6.97
C PRO A 42 23.04 4.98 6.16
N PRO A 43 21.74 4.67 6.09
CA PRO A 43 21.26 3.51 5.35
C PRO A 43 21.75 3.55 3.90
N ASN A 44 22.15 2.41 3.39
CA ASN A 44 22.58 2.28 2.00
C ASN A 44 21.36 1.99 1.13
N HIS A 45 20.93 2.96 0.34
CA HIS A 45 19.80 2.83 -0.60
C HIS A 45 20.26 2.40 -2.02
N THR A 46 21.52 2.08 -2.20
CA THR A 46 22.03 1.70 -3.52
C THR A 46 21.42 0.39 -3.96
N VAL A 47 20.76 0.43 -5.13
CA VAL A 47 20.22 -0.74 -5.83
C VAL A 47 20.85 -0.80 -7.21
N THR A 48 21.57 -1.86 -7.47
CA THR A 48 22.21 -2.13 -8.77
C THR A 48 21.35 -3.07 -9.62
N GLN A 49 21.66 -3.17 -10.92
CA GLN A 49 21.03 -4.20 -11.77
C GLN A 49 21.28 -5.61 -11.23
N ALA A 50 22.47 -5.88 -10.71
CA ALA A 50 22.79 -7.19 -10.10
C ALA A 50 21.92 -7.50 -8.88
N ASP A 51 21.55 -6.47 -8.09
CA ASP A 51 20.60 -6.65 -6.99
C ASP A 51 19.21 -7.02 -7.52
N MET A 52 18.72 -6.31 -8.54
CA MET A 52 17.44 -6.61 -9.16
C MET A 52 17.40 -8.03 -9.71
N ASP A 53 18.44 -8.45 -10.44
CA ASP A 53 18.51 -9.78 -11.03
C ASP A 53 18.55 -10.90 -9.95
N ARG A 54 19.28 -10.66 -8.87
CA ARG A 54 19.29 -11.54 -7.71
C ARG A 54 17.90 -11.64 -7.06
N TRP A 55 17.25 -10.49 -6.82
CA TRP A 55 15.92 -10.44 -6.19
C TRP A 55 14.82 -11.07 -7.03
N LYS A 56 14.89 -10.98 -8.37
CA LYS A 56 13.97 -11.70 -9.27
C LYS A 56 13.97 -13.22 -9.02
N VAL A 57 15.06 -13.77 -8.50
CA VAL A 57 15.16 -15.19 -8.13
C VAL A 57 14.83 -15.42 -6.65
N GLU A 58 15.50 -14.71 -5.74
CA GLU A 58 15.45 -14.96 -4.30
C GLU A 58 14.11 -14.55 -3.66
N LEU A 59 13.49 -13.48 -4.15
CA LEU A 59 12.26 -12.92 -3.57
C LEU A 59 11.00 -13.39 -4.30
N SER A 60 11.15 -14.06 -5.43
CA SER A 60 10.01 -14.50 -6.24
C SER A 60 9.03 -15.36 -5.46
N ASN A 61 7.74 -15.12 -5.69
CA ASN A 61 6.65 -15.98 -5.21
C ASN A 61 6.24 -17.07 -6.22
N ALA A 62 6.94 -17.23 -7.35
CA ALA A 62 6.64 -18.25 -8.33
C ALA A 62 6.60 -19.64 -7.68
N GLY A 63 5.55 -20.41 -7.94
CA GLY A 63 5.35 -21.75 -7.38
C GLY A 63 4.87 -21.79 -5.92
N ARG A 64 4.85 -20.66 -5.20
CA ARG A 64 4.45 -20.60 -3.76
C ARG A 64 3.06 -21.16 -3.51
N TRP A 65 2.13 -20.95 -4.42
CA TRP A 65 0.73 -21.42 -4.35
C TRP A 65 0.41 -22.43 -5.46
N GLY A 66 1.44 -23.08 -5.99
CA GLY A 66 1.34 -24.07 -7.05
C GLY A 66 1.68 -23.51 -8.43
N LYS A 67 2.10 -24.42 -9.33
CA LYS A 67 2.59 -24.06 -10.68
C LYS A 67 1.53 -23.43 -11.60
N ASP A 68 0.26 -23.66 -11.31
CA ASP A 68 -0.87 -23.13 -12.11
C ASP A 68 -1.57 -21.93 -11.43
N ASP A 69 -1.02 -21.43 -10.32
CA ASP A 69 -1.59 -20.29 -9.61
C ASP A 69 -1.57 -19.03 -10.47
N GLN A 70 -2.71 -18.31 -10.45
CA GLN A 70 -2.92 -17.08 -11.19
C GLN A 70 -3.46 -15.94 -10.29
N LYS A 71 -3.46 -16.13 -8.96
CA LYS A 71 -3.92 -15.16 -7.99
C LYS A 71 -2.79 -14.48 -7.22
N GLY A 72 -1.61 -15.11 -7.21
CA GLY A 72 -0.42 -14.56 -6.55
C GLY A 72 -0.66 -14.24 -5.08
N ALA A 73 -0.23 -13.07 -4.64
CA ALA A 73 -0.32 -12.63 -3.25
C ALA A 73 -1.76 -12.49 -2.73
N LEU A 74 -2.79 -12.43 -3.60
CA LEU A 74 -4.18 -12.46 -3.18
C LEU A 74 -4.57 -13.75 -2.44
N ASN A 75 -3.80 -14.84 -2.61
CA ASN A 75 -3.96 -16.07 -1.81
C ASN A 75 -3.73 -15.85 -0.31
N LEU A 76 -3.05 -14.78 0.08
CA LEU A 76 -2.84 -14.38 1.47
C LEU A 76 -4.10 -13.78 2.12
N ILE A 77 -5.08 -13.37 1.32
CA ILE A 77 -6.36 -12.85 1.81
C ILE A 77 -7.28 -14.03 2.14
N THR A 78 -6.99 -14.68 3.24
CA THR A 78 -7.74 -15.83 3.72
C THR A 78 -9.15 -15.44 4.25
N PRO A 79 -10.08 -16.39 4.44
CA PRO A 79 -11.35 -16.11 5.11
C PRO A 79 -11.18 -15.50 6.52
N ALA A 80 -10.13 -15.86 7.25
CA ALA A 80 -9.81 -15.26 8.54
C ALA A 80 -9.41 -13.79 8.39
N LYS A 81 -8.54 -13.48 7.41
CA LYS A 81 -8.11 -12.11 7.09
C LYS A 81 -9.29 -11.22 6.70
N ARG A 82 -10.24 -11.73 5.91
CA ARG A 82 -11.46 -10.98 5.55
C ARG A 82 -12.33 -10.67 6.77
N ARG A 83 -12.50 -11.63 7.70
CA ARG A 83 -13.25 -11.40 8.95
C ARG A 83 -12.55 -10.39 9.86
N GLU A 84 -11.22 -10.48 9.98
CA GLU A 84 -10.41 -9.48 10.69
C GLU A 84 -10.63 -8.08 10.11
N ALA A 85 -10.55 -7.94 8.80
CA ALA A 85 -10.78 -6.68 8.12
C ALA A 85 -12.21 -6.14 8.31
N ALA A 86 -13.22 -7.00 8.20
CA ALA A 86 -14.62 -6.61 8.42
C ALA A 86 -14.87 -6.12 9.86
N ALA A 87 -14.15 -6.66 10.85
CA ALA A 87 -14.23 -6.22 12.22
C ALA A 87 -13.66 -4.82 12.48
N LEU A 88 -12.97 -4.21 11.50
CA LEU A 88 -12.50 -2.83 11.56
C LEU A 88 -13.61 -1.79 11.32
N VAL A 89 -14.73 -2.19 10.73
CA VAL A 89 -15.86 -1.28 10.51
C VAL A 89 -16.55 -1.00 11.86
N LYS A 90 -16.42 0.23 12.35
CA LYS A 90 -16.95 0.67 13.65
C LYS A 90 -18.01 1.78 13.52
N GLU A 91 -17.84 2.63 12.52
CA GLU A 91 -18.66 3.83 12.34
C GLU A 91 -19.57 3.72 11.11
N GLY A 92 -19.23 2.84 10.15
CA GLY A 92 -19.94 2.72 8.88
C GLY A 92 -19.64 3.88 7.92
N LEU A 93 -18.58 4.67 8.18
CA LEU A 93 -18.15 5.71 7.25
C LEU A 93 -17.47 5.09 6.04
N ALA A 94 -18.00 5.37 4.85
CA ALA A 94 -17.41 5.01 3.58
C ALA A 94 -16.67 6.20 2.95
N VAL A 95 -15.47 5.96 2.43
CA VAL A 95 -14.64 6.96 1.74
C VAL A 95 -14.17 6.37 0.42
N SER A 96 -14.46 7.06 -0.70
CA SER A 96 -13.91 6.71 -2.02
C SER A 96 -12.41 6.95 -2.04
N LEU A 97 -11.67 6.06 -2.70
CA LEU A 97 -10.23 6.19 -2.94
C LEU A 97 -9.92 6.51 -4.41
N ALA A 98 -10.92 6.78 -5.23
CA ALA A 98 -10.74 7.18 -6.62
C ALA A 98 -10.95 8.68 -6.78
N HIS A 99 -10.13 9.30 -7.62
CA HIS A 99 -10.38 10.64 -8.12
C HIS A 99 -11.54 10.62 -9.12
N ASP A 100 -12.29 11.71 -9.20
CA ASP A 100 -13.25 11.90 -10.28
C ASP A 100 -12.53 11.83 -11.63
N VAL A 101 -13.12 11.12 -12.59
CA VAL A 101 -12.46 10.91 -13.88
C VAL A 101 -12.23 12.23 -14.63
N LEU A 102 -11.05 12.38 -15.21
CA LEU A 102 -10.69 13.56 -15.98
C LEU A 102 -11.16 13.41 -17.43
N THR A 103 -12.08 14.25 -17.84
CA THR A 103 -12.63 14.31 -19.21
C THR A 103 -11.90 15.30 -20.13
N GLU A 104 -11.02 16.12 -19.55
CA GLU A 104 -10.25 17.11 -20.30
C GLU A 104 -8.83 16.61 -20.58
N LYS A 105 -8.36 16.84 -21.81
CA LYS A 105 -6.99 16.51 -22.20
C LYS A 105 -5.98 17.41 -21.50
N ALA A 106 -4.98 16.79 -20.88
CA ALA A 106 -3.88 17.47 -20.22
C ALA A 106 -2.58 16.69 -20.39
N ILE A 107 -1.44 17.24 -19.95
CA ILE A 107 -0.15 16.55 -20.02
C ILE A 107 -0.15 15.25 -19.21
N ASP A 108 -0.86 15.24 -18.09
CA ASP A 108 -1.07 14.07 -17.22
C ASP A 108 -2.34 13.28 -17.54
N ASN A 109 -3.09 13.68 -18.56
CA ASN A 109 -4.30 13.02 -19.06
C ASN A 109 -4.35 13.06 -20.59
N PRO A 110 -3.42 12.39 -21.28
CA PRO A 110 -3.36 12.44 -22.75
C PRO A 110 -4.52 11.72 -23.45
N GLN A 111 -5.16 10.77 -22.77
CA GLN A 111 -6.31 10.00 -23.23
C GLN A 111 -7.45 10.15 -22.21
N PRO A 112 -8.26 11.21 -22.31
CA PRO A 112 -9.33 11.51 -21.37
C PRO A 112 -10.37 10.39 -21.28
N PHE A 113 -11.01 10.30 -20.14
CA PHE A 113 -12.18 9.45 -19.97
C PHE A 113 -13.33 9.98 -20.84
N GLU A 114 -13.94 9.11 -21.64
CA GLU A 114 -15.06 9.46 -22.48
C GLU A 114 -16.38 9.02 -21.84
N ASN A 115 -17.31 9.98 -21.68
CA ASN A 115 -18.69 9.71 -21.32
C ASN A 115 -19.58 10.40 -22.36
N THR A 116 -20.37 9.60 -23.09
CA THR A 116 -21.23 10.08 -24.18
C THR A 116 -22.67 9.69 -23.89
N MET A 117 -23.56 10.68 -23.83
CA MET A 117 -24.99 10.42 -23.79
C MET A 117 -25.44 9.85 -25.12
N VAL A 118 -26.09 8.68 -25.10
CA VAL A 118 -26.56 7.96 -26.30
C VAL A 118 -28.09 8.06 -26.49
N ASP A 119 -28.81 8.30 -25.40
CA ASP A 119 -30.27 8.55 -25.43
C ASP A 119 -30.68 9.40 -24.22
N VAL A 120 -31.44 10.43 -24.43
CA VAL A 120 -32.06 11.25 -23.37
C VAL A 120 -33.46 11.62 -23.75
N ASN A 121 -34.46 11.22 -22.96
CA ASN A 121 -35.84 11.57 -23.15
C ASN A 121 -36.56 11.73 -21.79
N GLU A 122 -37.85 11.95 -21.78
CA GLU A 122 -38.65 12.20 -20.55
C GLU A 122 -38.69 11.00 -19.59
N ILE A 123 -38.26 9.81 -20.03
CA ILE A 123 -38.36 8.55 -19.26
C ILE A 123 -36.99 8.08 -18.77
N ARG A 124 -35.92 8.32 -19.55
CA ARG A 124 -34.58 7.77 -19.25
C ARG A 124 -33.46 8.59 -19.86
N ALA A 125 -32.28 8.37 -19.31
CA ALA A 125 -31.01 8.76 -19.91
C ALA A 125 -30.10 7.53 -20.00
N LEU A 126 -29.40 7.35 -21.11
CA LEU A 126 -28.44 6.28 -21.37
C LEU A 126 -27.12 6.91 -21.82
N ASP A 127 -26.04 6.35 -21.33
CA ASP A 127 -24.70 6.78 -21.68
C ASP A 127 -23.80 5.59 -22.07
N LYS A 128 -22.69 5.92 -22.70
CA LYS A 128 -21.61 5.01 -23.05
C LYS A 128 -20.31 5.60 -22.52
N ILE A 129 -19.51 4.76 -21.88
CA ILE A 129 -18.16 5.14 -21.44
C ILE A 129 -17.10 4.42 -22.26
N ALA A 130 -15.95 5.09 -22.47
CA ALA A 130 -14.75 4.49 -23.02
C ALA A 130 -13.52 5.06 -22.30
N VAL A 131 -12.55 4.20 -22.00
CA VAL A 131 -11.38 4.57 -21.23
C VAL A 131 -10.19 3.66 -21.53
N ALA A 132 -9.02 4.27 -21.74
CA ALA A 132 -7.72 3.61 -21.73
C ALA A 132 -7.17 3.68 -20.29
N PHE A 133 -7.63 2.76 -19.42
CA PHE A 133 -7.45 2.87 -17.97
C PHE A 133 -6.02 2.62 -17.47
N HIS A 134 -5.16 1.92 -18.21
CA HIS A 134 -3.72 1.81 -17.93
C HIS A 134 -2.95 3.13 -18.20
N GLY A 135 -3.66 4.23 -18.13
CA GLY A 135 -3.11 5.58 -18.16
C GLY A 135 -2.62 6.03 -16.78
N LEU A 136 -2.52 7.34 -16.60
CA LEU A 136 -2.01 7.93 -15.37
C LEU A 136 -3.04 8.90 -14.74
N SER A 137 -4.32 8.65 -14.95
CA SER A 137 -5.39 9.56 -14.53
C SER A 137 -6.69 8.88 -14.10
N VAL A 138 -6.81 7.57 -14.29
CA VAL A 138 -8.00 6.80 -13.92
C VAL A 138 -7.61 5.71 -12.95
N SER A 139 -8.24 5.70 -11.79
CA SER A 139 -8.03 4.67 -10.78
C SER A 139 -8.33 3.29 -11.35
N HIS A 140 -7.36 2.41 -11.34
CA HIS A 140 -7.47 1.08 -11.92
C HIS A 140 -6.71 0.02 -11.14
N MET A 141 -7.09 -1.22 -11.35
CA MET A 141 -6.44 -2.41 -10.80
C MET A 141 -5.75 -3.17 -11.93
N ASP A 142 -4.47 -3.46 -11.75
CA ASP A 142 -3.69 -4.26 -12.67
C ASP A 142 -3.81 -5.75 -12.36
N ALA A 143 -3.97 -6.52 -13.42
CA ALA A 143 -3.89 -7.96 -13.36
C ALA A 143 -2.44 -8.45 -13.44
N LEU A 144 -2.17 -9.69 -13.03
CA LEU A 144 -0.84 -10.30 -13.12
C LEU A 144 -0.35 -10.50 -14.57
N ALA A 145 -1.25 -10.32 -15.55
CA ALA A 145 -0.93 -10.33 -16.97
C ALA A 145 -0.50 -8.97 -17.51
N HIS A 146 -0.42 -7.91 -16.68
CA HIS A 146 -0.14 -6.56 -17.16
C HIS A 146 1.36 -6.31 -17.41
N HIS A 147 2.24 -6.83 -16.56
CA HIS A 147 3.68 -6.65 -16.67
C HIS A 147 4.47 -7.95 -16.74
N TYR A 148 5.62 -7.88 -17.42
CA TYR A 148 6.50 -9.01 -17.67
C TYR A 148 7.94 -8.68 -17.31
N ILE A 149 8.72 -9.70 -16.95
CA ILE A 149 10.17 -9.64 -16.81
C ILE A 149 10.75 -10.68 -17.76
N HIS A 150 11.56 -10.25 -18.74
CA HIS A 150 12.17 -11.11 -19.77
C HIS A 150 11.12 -12.01 -20.46
N GLY A 151 9.97 -11.41 -20.82
CA GLY A 151 8.87 -12.10 -21.50
C GLY A 151 8.12 -13.11 -20.64
N LYS A 152 8.28 -13.07 -19.32
CA LYS A 152 7.55 -13.94 -18.37
C LYS A 152 6.66 -13.12 -17.45
N MET A 153 5.42 -13.56 -17.32
CA MET A 153 4.47 -13.09 -16.30
C MET A 153 4.77 -13.76 -14.95
N TYR A 154 4.06 -13.32 -13.92
CA TYR A 154 4.03 -14.02 -12.64
C TYR A 154 3.89 -15.55 -12.84
N ASN A 155 4.53 -16.31 -11.96
CA ASN A 155 4.58 -17.78 -11.97
C ASN A 155 5.27 -18.37 -13.21
N GLY A 156 6.01 -17.56 -13.98
CA GLY A 156 6.84 -18.01 -15.09
C GLY A 156 6.08 -18.29 -16.39
N PHE A 157 4.81 -17.93 -16.50
CA PHE A 157 4.05 -18.11 -17.73
C PHE A 157 4.63 -17.25 -18.87
N PRO A 158 4.95 -17.83 -20.04
CA PRO A 158 5.41 -17.08 -21.20
C PRO A 158 4.34 -16.09 -21.68
N GLN A 159 4.67 -14.80 -21.76
CA GLN A 159 3.74 -13.77 -22.25
C GLN A 159 3.29 -14.08 -23.69
N SER A 160 4.20 -14.48 -24.57
CA SER A 160 3.91 -14.73 -25.98
C SER A 160 2.87 -15.84 -26.24
N GLU A 161 2.67 -16.73 -25.26
CA GLU A 161 1.67 -17.79 -25.35
C GLU A 161 0.32 -17.38 -24.75
N TYR A 162 0.33 -16.49 -23.72
CA TYR A 162 -0.84 -16.25 -22.89
C TYR A 162 -1.39 -14.84 -22.93
N VAL A 163 -0.72 -13.89 -23.59
CA VAL A 163 -1.25 -12.55 -23.82
C VAL A 163 -0.99 -12.11 -25.24
N THR A 164 -2.04 -12.07 -26.05
CA THR A 164 -1.97 -11.70 -27.46
C THR A 164 -2.97 -10.61 -27.82
N MET A 165 -2.73 -9.93 -28.93
CA MET A 165 -3.66 -8.91 -29.46
C MET A 165 -5.02 -9.51 -29.82
N GLU A 166 -5.05 -10.77 -30.23
CA GLU A 166 -6.25 -11.46 -30.67
C GLU A 166 -7.11 -11.97 -29.52
N GLN A 167 -6.48 -12.53 -28.48
CA GLN A 167 -7.17 -13.25 -27.41
C GLN A 167 -7.20 -12.50 -26.08
N GLY A 168 -6.38 -11.44 -25.93
CA GLY A 168 -6.11 -10.81 -24.65
C GLY A 168 -5.32 -11.71 -23.70
N ALA A 169 -5.52 -11.57 -22.40
CA ALA A 169 -4.83 -12.30 -21.35
C ALA A 169 -5.61 -13.57 -20.97
N ILE A 170 -5.22 -14.72 -21.53
CA ILE A 170 -5.85 -16.02 -21.22
C ILE A 170 -5.33 -16.65 -19.92
N LYS A 171 -4.20 -16.16 -19.39
CA LYS A 171 -3.72 -16.42 -18.02
C LYS A 171 -3.41 -15.12 -17.31
N GLY A 172 -3.52 -15.13 -15.98
CA GLY A 172 -3.27 -13.95 -15.15
C GLY A 172 -4.24 -12.78 -15.35
N SER A 173 -5.39 -13.02 -16.03
CA SER A 173 -6.42 -12.02 -16.34
C SER A 173 -7.04 -11.42 -15.09
N ILE A 174 -7.53 -10.18 -15.20
CA ILE A 174 -8.29 -9.50 -14.13
C ILE A 174 -9.55 -10.27 -13.73
N ASN A 175 -10.10 -11.07 -14.61
CA ASN A 175 -11.26 -11.92 -14.31
C ASN A 175 -11.01 -12.94 -13.19
N ASN A 176 -9.73 -13.26 -12.90
CA ASN A 176 -9.37 -14.09 -11.74
C ASN A 176 -9.64 -13.39 -10.39
N VAL A 177 -9.93 -12.10 -10.40
CA VAL A 177 -10.22 -11.26 -9.24
C VAL A 177 -11.68 -10.80 -9.21
N LYS A 178 -12.55 -11.34 -10.06
CA LYS A 178 -13.96 -10.92 -10.20
C LYS A 178 -14.80 -11.04 -8.91
N GLU A 179 -14.39 -11.89 -7.95
CA GLU A 179 -15.03 -11.95 -6.63
C GLU A 179 -14.69 -10.72 -5.77
N GLY A 180 -13.79 -9.87 -6.24
CA GLY A 180 -13.32 -8.69 -5.54
C GLY A 180 -12.27 -8.97 -4.46
N VAL A 181 -11.66 -7.90 -4.00
CA VAL A 181 -10.70 -7.88 -2.90
C VAL A 181 -11.37 -7.24 -1.68
N PHE A 182 -11.38 -7.96 -0.57
CA PHE A 182 -11.89 -7.52 0.72
C PHE A 182 -10.83 -7.86 1.76
N THR A 183 -10.11 -6.84 2.26
CA THR A 183 -9.02 -7.06 3.21
C THR A 183 -8.79 -5.83 4.08
N ARG A 184 -7.83 -5.92 4.99
CA ARG A 184 -7.36 -4.77 5.75
C ARG A 184 -6.54 -3.86 4.83
N GLY A 185 -7.01 -2.60 4.67
CA GLY A 185 -6.25 -1.52 4.09
C GLY A 185 -5.39 -0.83 5.15
N ILE A 186 -4.15 -0.49 4.81
CA ILE A 186 -3.26 0.33 5.62
C ILE A 186 -2.84 1.54 4.80
N LEU A 187 -3.10 2.73 5.30
CA LEU A 187 -2.66 3.99 4.68
C LEU A 187 -1.34 4.44 5.29
N MET A 188 -0.34 4.64 4.44
CA MET A 188 0.90 5.35 4.75
C MET A 188 0.87 6.74 4.13
N ASP A 189 0.58 7.75 4.94
CA ASP A 189 0.53 9.16 4.54
C ASP A 189 1.93 9.77 4.70
N ILE A 190 2.73 9.65 3.66
CA ILE A 190 4.14 10.07 3.68
C ILE A 190 4.30 11.59 3.74
N PRO A 191 3.51 12.42 3.02
CA PRO A 191 3.52 13.86 3.23
C PRO A 191 3.27 14.25 4.69
N ARG A 192 2.28 13.67 5.33
CA ARG A 192 1.97 13.91 6.76
C ARG A 192 3.09 13.44 7.68
N LEU A 193 3.81 12.38 7.35
CA LEU A 193 5.01 11.96 8.09
C LEU A 193 6.08 13.05 8.04
N LYS A 194 6.32 13.60 6.84
CA LYS A 194 7.34 14.61 6.55
C LYS A 194 6.90 16.05 6.89
N GLY A 195 5.65 16.26 7.29
CA GLY A 195 5.12 17.60 7.65
C GLY A 195 4.90 18.51 6.44
N VAL A 196 4.62 17.95 5.27
CA VAL A 196 4.34 18.68 4.02
C VAL A 196 2.95 18.32 3.50
N GLU A 197 2.41 19.12 2.60
CA GLU A 197 1.11 18.90 1.97
C GLU A 197 1.18 17.76 0.92
N TYR A 198 2.24 17.76 0.14
CA TYR A 198 2.55 16.76 -0.89
C TYR A 198 4.07 16.58 -1.03
N LEU A 199 4.46 15.48 -1.65
CA LEU A 199 5.86 15.26 -2.05
C LEU A 199 6.11 15.86 -3.42
N GLU A 200 7.26 16.52 -3.59
CA GLU A 200 7.69 16.99 -4.91
C GLU A 200 8.08 15.81 -5.82
N PRO A 201 7.86 15.90 -7.14
CA PRO A 201 8.30 14.90 -8.11
C PRO A 201 9.81 14.58 -7.95
N GLY A 202 10.15 13.31 -8.09
CA GLY A 202 11.52 12.83 -7.86
C GLY A 202 11.85 12.56 -6.39
N THR A 203 10.92 12.80 -5.45
CA THR A 203 11.13 12.45 -4.04
C THR A 203 11.00 10.94 -3.84
N PRO A 204 12.10 10.23 -3.45
CA PRO A 204 12.03 8.83 -3.12
C PRO A 204 11.40 8.60 -1.74
N ILE A 205 10.68 7.49 -1.62
CA ILE A 205 10.18 6.96 -0.36
C ILE A 205 10.98 5.69 -0.07
N TYR A 206 11.69 5.69 1.05
CA TYR A 206 12.56 4.60 1.48
C TYR A 206 11.90 3.73 2.57
N VAL A 207 12.54 2.60 2.91
CA VAL A 207 12.08 1.70 3.97
C VAL A 207 11.95 2.44 5.31
N GLU A 208 12.87 3.35 5.60
CA GLU A 208 12.88 4.14 6.83
C GLU A 208 11.64 5.05 6.94
N ASP A 209 11.12 5.57 5.83
CA ASP A 209 9.87 6.33 5.82
C ASP A 209 8.67 5.43 6.19
N LEU A 210 8.64 4.22 5.62
CA LEU A 210 7.57 3.25 5.89
C LEU A 210 7.61 2.79 7.37
N GLU A 211 8.80 2.47 7.89
CA GLU A 211 8.98 2.05 9.28
C GLU A 211 8.77 3.19 10.28
N ALA A 212 9.16 4.41 9.91
CA ALA A 212 8.86 5.61 10.71
C ALA A 212 7.35 5.85 10.80
N TRP A 213 6.61 5.59 9.70
CA TRP A 213 5.15 5.66 9.71
C TRP A 213 4.54 4.58 10.59
N GLU A 214 4.99 3.32 10.47
CA GLU A 214 4.56 2.24 11.37
C GLU A 214 4.80 2.60 12.84
N LYS A 215 5.97 3.13 13.16
CA LYS A 215 6.32 3.57 14.52
C LYS A 215 5.45 4.71 15.01
N LYS A 216 5.21 5.73 14.17
CA LYS A 216 4.39 6.91 14.50
C LYS A 216 2.93 6.55 14.78
N THR A 217 2.39 5.60 14.03
CA THR A 217 0.96 5.26 14.05
C THR A 217 0.62 4.03 14.89
N GLY A 218 1.61 3.20 15.20
CA GLY A 218 1.44 1.91 15.87
C GLY A 218 0.84 0.82 14.96
N VAL A 219 0.58 1.12 13.69
CA VAL A 219 0.03 0.14 12.73
C VAL A 219 1.17 -0.53 11.97
N LYS A 220 1.18 -1.86 11.93
CA LYS A 220 2.16 -2.64 11.16
C LYS A 220 1.51 -3.34 9.98
N VAL A 221 2.18 -3.30 8.85
CA VAL A 221 1.83 -4.07 7.67
C VAL A 221 2.08 -5.55 7.91
N SER A 222 1.16 -6.40 7.50
CA SER A 222 1.25 -7.85 7.64
C SER A 222 0.67 -8.59 6.43
N ALA A 223 0.91 -9.88 6.39
CA ALA A 223 0.46 -10.74 5.29
C ALA A 223 -1.02 -10.54 4.94
N GLY A 224 -1.30 -10.37 3.66
CA GLY A 224 -2.65 -10.21 3.15
C GLY A 224 -3.23 -8.79 3.25
N ASP A 225 -2.46 -7.80 3.71
CA ASP A 225 -2.89 -6.41 3.70
C ASP A 225 -2.86 -5.79 2.29
N ALA A 226 -3.71 -4.79 2.09
CA ALA A 226 -3.59 -3.82 1.01
C ALA A 226 -2.87 -2.57 1.54
N LEU A 227 -1.71 -2.26 0.98
CA LEU A 227 -0.87 -1.14 1.38
C LEU A 227 -1.09 0.05 0.43
N PHE A 228 -1.53 1.18 0.98
CA PHE A 228 -1.79 2.42 0.27
C PHE A 228 -0.72 3.44 0.59
N ILE A 229 -0.04 3.95 -0.45
CA ILE A 229 1.03 4.95 -0.32
C ILE A 229 0.50 6.30 -0.84
N ARG A 230 0.24 7.23 0.07
CA ARG A 230 -0.12 8.60 -0.27
C ARG A 230 1.15 9.43 -0.52
N THR A 231 1.19 10.15 -1.63
CA THR A 231 2.22 11.11 -2.01
C THR A 231 1.72 12.54 -2.03
N GLY A 232 0.40 12.75 -2.05
CA GLY A 232 -0.28 14.05 -2.18
C GLY A 232 -0.31 14.55 -3.62
N ARG A 233 -0.29 13.64 -4.62
CA ARG A 233 -0.33 14.00 -6.05
C ARG A 233 -1.49 14.93 -6.39
N TRP A 234 -2.70 14.61 -5.90
CA TRP A 234 -3.90 15.34 -6.24
C TRP A 234 -3.95 16.71 -5.57
N ALA A 235 -3.49 16.84 -4.32
CA ALA A 235 -3.30 18.12 -3.65
C ALA A 235 -2.32 19.01 -4.43
N ARG A 236 -1.20 18.43 -4.92
CA ARG A 236 -0.24 19.16 -5.76
C ARG A 236 -0.87 19.60 -7.08
N ARG A 237 -1.59 18.70 -7.75
CA ARG A 237 -2.27 18.97 -9.02
C ARG A 237 -3.32 20.08 -8.88
N ALA A 238 -4.10 20.05 -7.82
CA ALA A 238 -5.08 21.10 -7.55
C ALA A 238 -4.43 22.47 -7.35
N LYS A 239 -3.25 22.52 -6.74
CA LYS A 239 -2.52 23.76 -6.43
C LYS A 239 -1.69 24.30 -7.59
N LEU A 240 -1.03 23.44 -8.34
CA LEU A 240 -0.03 23.82 -9.36
C LEU A 240 -0.45 23.47 -10.79
N GLY A 241 -1.57 22.78 -10.97
CA GLY A 241 -2.05 22.29 -12.26
C GLY A 241 -1.43 20.96 -12.68
N PRO A 242 -1.83 20.46 -13.88
CA PRO A 242 -1.28 19.24 -14.46
C PRO A 242 0.25 19.28 -14.62
N SER A 243 0.91 18.15 -14.44
CA SER A 243 2.37 18.03 -14.56
C SER A 243 2.78 16.78 -15.34
N ASP A 244 4.00 16.80 -15.89
CA ASP A 244 4.56 15.65 -16.59
C ASP A 244 4.69 14.45 -15.64
N THR A 245 4.06 13.35 -15.99
CA THR A 245 4.01 12.12 -15.23
C THR A 245 5.31 11.31 -15.25
N ASN A 246 6.28 11.69 -16.10
CA ASN A 246 7.65 11.18 -16.03
C ASN A 246 8.43 11.72 -14.81
N PHE A 247 7.86 12.68 -14.10
CA PHE A 247 8.39 13.21 -12.84
C PHE A 247 7.37 12.97 -11.73
N ARG A 248 7.68 12.07 -10.79
CA ARG A 248 6.78 11.72 -9.69
C ARG A 248 7.53 11.28 -8.44
N ALA A 249 6.95 11.56 -7.28
CA ALA A 249 7.34 10.94 -6.03
C ALA A 249 6.85 9.49 -6.00
N GLY A 250 7.56 8.62 -5.31
CA GLY A 250 7.16 7.22 -5.18
C GLY A 250 8.18 6.38 -4.42
N LEU A 251 7.94 5.10 -4.37
CA LEU A 251 8.79 4.13 -3.71
C LEU A 251 10.12 3.98 -4.46
N ASP A 252 11.23 3.99 -3.71
CA ASP A 252 12.54 3.61 -4.23
C ASP A 252 12.62 2.08 -4.40
N ALA A 253 13.46 1.61 -5.34
CA ALA A 253 13.63 0.18 -5.58
C ALA A 253 14.12 -0.60 -4.34
N SER A 254 14.82 0.05 -3.42
CA SER A 254 15.30 -0.55 -2.17
C SER A 254 14.19 -1.04 -1.23
N VAL A 255 12.93 -0.66 -1.46
CA VAL A 255 11.78 -1.13 -0.66
C VAL A 255 11.31 -2.54 -1.05
N ILE A 256 11.73 -3.07 -2.19
CA ILE A 256 11.25 -4.37 -2.71
C ILE A 256 11.42 -5.52 -1.70
N PRO A 257 12.58 -5.71 -1.05
CA PRO A 257 12.74 -6.76 -0.04
C PRO A 257 11.80 -6.58 1.16
N TRP A 258 11.55 -5.34 1.58
CA TRP A 258 10.62 -5.04 2.67
C TRP A 258 9.17 -5.43 2.30
N LEU A 259 8.72 -5.10 1.09
CA LEU A 259 7.39 -5.49 0.59
C LEU A 259 7.22 -7.01 0.59
N ARG A 260 8.26 -7.74 0.14
CA ARG A 260 8.28 -9.20 0.15
C ARG A 260 8.22 -9.77 1.57
N GLN A 261 9.00 -9.20 2.50
CA GLN A 261 9.01 -9.60 3.89
C GLN A 261 7.66 -9.39 4.58
N ARG A 262 6.93 -8.32 4.24
CA ARG A 262 5.62 -8.00 4.79
C ARG A 262 4.49 -8.82 4.17
N ASP A 263 4.76 -9.55 3.09
CA ASP A 263 3.75 -10.34 2.36
C ASP A 263 2.52 -9.49 1.98
N VAL A 264 2.76 -8.32 1.41
CA VAL A 264 1.71 -7.42 0.93
C VAL A 264 0.91 -8.12 -0.17
N ALA A 265 -0.43 -8.10 -0.08
CA ALA A 265 -1.29 -8.72 -1.08
C ALA A 265 -1.68 -7.79 -2.22
N VAL A 266 -1.87 -6.50 -1.89
CA VAL A 266 -2.16 -5.43 -2.84
C VAL A 266 -1.27 -4.25 -2.50
N LEU A 267 -0.62 -3.66 -3.51
CA LEU A 267 0.13 -2.42 -3.37
C LEU A 267 -0.55 -1.33 -4.19
N ALA A 268 -0.82 -0.20 -3.56
CA ALA A 268 -1.66 0.85 -4.13
C ALA A 268 -1.04 2.23 -3.92
N SER A 269 -1.17 3.10 -4.93
CA SER A 269 -0.69 4.48 -4.83
C SER A 269 -1.45 5.45 -5.73
N GLU A 270 -1.06 6.71 -5.66
CA GLU A 270 -1.63 7.78 -6.47
C GLU A 270 -1.00 7.88 -7.86
N MET A 271 0.05 7.10 -8.17
CA MET A 271 0.68 7.00 -9.49
C MET A 271 1.72 5.86 -9.50
N ALA A 272 1.61 4.93 -10.43
CA ALA A 272 2.57 3.87 -10.84
C ALA A 272 3.76 3.55 -9.88
N LEU A 273 3.54 3.61 -8.58
CA LEU A 273 4.38 3.22 -7.44
C LEU A 273 5.81 3.77 -7.41
N SER A 274 6.58 3.64 -8.52
CA SER A 274 8.02 3.94 -8.55
C SER A 274 8.31 5.43 -8.63
N VAL A 275 9.30 5.91 -7.88
CA VAL A 275 9.83 7.27 -8.04
C VAL A 275 10.45 7.47 -9.42
N LEU A 276 10.22 8.63 -10.05
CA LEU A 276 10.89 9.06 -11.27
C LEU A 276 11.21 10.57 -11.22
N PRO A 277 12.39 11.00 -11.74
CA PRO A 277 13.50 10.14 -12.17
C PRO A 277 14.08 9.32 -11.02
N PHE A 278 14.79 8.26 -11.36
CA PHE A 278 15.48 7.47 -10.34
C PHE A 278 16.48 8.33 -9.57
N PRO A 279 16.58 8.17 -8.24
CA PRO A 279 17.66 8.79 -7.49
C PRO A 279 19.02 8.18 -7.91
N PRO A 280 20.14 8.89 -7.71
CA PRO A 280 21.47 8.40 -8.10
C PRO A 280 21.86 7.05 -7.47
N THR A 281 21.21 6.67 -6.39
CA THR A 281 21.36 5.37 -5.71
C THR A 281 20.71 4.22 -6.48
N THR A 282 19.79 4.49 -7.40
CA THR A 282 19.12 3.47 -8.22
C THR A 282 19.85 3.34 -9.56
N GLN A 283 20.72 2.32 -9.67
CA GLN A 283 21.61 2.06 -10.79
C GLN A 283 21.09 0.86 -11.62
N ILE A 284 19.87 0.99 -12.12
CA ILE A 284 19.16 -0.04 -12.89
C ILE A 284 19.29 0.28 -14.38
N THR A 285 19.61 -0.71 -15.20
CA THR A 285 19.89 -0.55 -16.63
C THR A 285 19.05 -1.43 -17.55
N ASP A 286 18.40 -2.46 -16.98
CA ASP A 286 17.49 -3.32 -17.76
C ASP A 286 16.21 -2.55 -18.13
N LYS A 287 15.86 -2.56 -19.41
CA LYS A 287 14.65 -1.90 -19.93
C LYS A 287 13.36 -2.45 -19.32
N ASP A 288 13.35 -3.70 -18.88
CA ASP A 288 12.18 -4.34 -18.25
C ASP A 288 11.97 -3.85 -16.81
N ASP A 289 12.98 -3.21 -16.21
CA ASP A 289 12.94 -2.62 -14.88
C ASP A 289 12.69 -1.09 -14.90
N TYR A 290 12.11 -0.54 -15.97
CA TYR A 290 11.85 0.92 -16.11
C TYR A 290 10.89 1.48 -15.06
N LEU A 291 10.09 0.65 -14.41
CA LEU A 291 9.30 0.91 -13.22
C LEU A 291 9.63 -0.18 -12.18
N PRO A 292 10.78 -0.08 -11.49
CA PRO A 292 11.37 -1.22 -10.81
C PRO A 292 10.46 -1.80 -9.73
N VAL A 293 9.78 -0.97 -8.94
CA VAL A 293 8.86 -1.48 -7.91
C VAL A 293 7.61 -2.07 -8.57
N HIS A 294 6.98 -1.33 -9.49
CA HIS A 294 5.74 -1.72 -10.14
C HIS A 294 5.86 -3.05 -10.90
N ASN A 295 6.85 -3.14 -11.79
CA ASN A 295 7.06 -4.34 -12.61
C ASN A 295 7.45 -5.55 -11.76
N PHE A 296 8.32 -5.32 -10.76
CA PHE A 296 8.79 -6.38 -9.88
C PHE A 296 7.66 -6.99 -9.04
N VAL A 297 6.84 -6.13 -8.42
CA VAL A 297 5.78 -6.64 -7.54
C VAL A 297 4.73 -7.42 -8.31
N ILE A 298 4.40 -7.02 -9.55
CA ILE A 298 3.48 -7.76 -10.41
C ILE A 298 4.11 -9.08 -10.88
N ALA A 299 5.25 -9.00 -11.57
CA ALA A 299 5.79 -10.15 -12.30
C ALA A 299 6.56 -11.13 -11.42
N ALA A 300 7.26 -10.68 -10.36
CA ALA A 300 8.03 -11.57 -9.48
C ALA A 300 7.26 -11.94 -8.20
N LEU A 301 6.58 -10.98 -7.56
CA LEU A 301 5.88 -11.24 -6.30
C LEU A 301 4.42 -11.68 -6.49
N GLY A 302 3.83 -11.48 -7.68
CA GLY A 302 2.42 -11.76 -7.92
C GLY A 302 1.49 -10.87 -7.09
N VAL A 303 1.91 -9.64 -6.79
CA VAL A 303 1.12 -8.65 -6.06
C VAL A 303 0.26 -7.87 -7.04
N THR A 304 -1.04 -7.78 -6.76
CA THR A 304 -1.96 -6.93 -7.51
C THR A 304 -1.64 -5.46 -7.21
N VAL A 305 -1.53 -4.66 -8.26
CA VAL A 305 -1.28 -3.21 -8.15
C VAL A 305 -2.59 -2.45 -8.35
N VAL A 306 -2.75 -1.34 -7.65
CA VAL A 306 -3.85 -0.39 -7.82
C VAL A 306 -3.25 1.01 -7.94
N ASP A 307 -3.39 1.58 -9.13
CA ASP A 307 -2.78 2.86 -9.46
C ASP A 307 -3.79 4.00 -9.61
N ASP A 308 -3.27 5.22 -9.59
CA ASP A 308 -3.99 6.48 -9.82
C ASP A 308 -5.15 6.73 -8.84
N LEU A 309 -4.97 6.32 -7.60
CA LEU A 309 -5.91 6.60 -6.52
C LEU A 309 -5.87 8.07 -6.08
N ASP A 310 -6.95 8.55 -5.49
CA ASP A 310 -6.99 9.75 -4.69
C ASP A 310 -7.07 9.38 -3.20
N LEU A 311 -5.98 9.62 -2.50
CA LEU A 311 -5.85 9.25 -1.09
C LEU A 311 -5.99 10.44 -0.13
N ASP A 312 -6.35 11.64 -0.64
CA ASP A 312 -6.48 12.84 0.18
C ASP A 312 -7.64 12.71 1.17
N ALA A 313 -8.83 12.34 0.68
CA ALA A 313 -10.02 12.21 1.53
C ALA A 313 -9.86 11.14 2.62
N VAL A 314 -9.28 9.97 2.28
CA VAL A 314 -9.03 8.91 3.27
C VAL A 314 -7.91 9.30 4.24
N GLY A 315 -6.93 10.09 3.81
CA GLY A 315 -5.89 10.67 4.67
C GLY A 315 -6.49 11.55 5.77
N GLU A 316 -7.41 12.43 5.42
CA GLU A 316 -8.12 13.28 6.39
C GLU A 316 -9.07 12.47 7.28
N ALA A 317 -9.82 11.52 6.73
CA ALA A 317 -10.68 10.64 7.50
C ALA A 317 -9.91 9.81 8.53
N ALA A 318 -8.76 9.26 8.14
CA ALA A 318 -7.86 8.49 9.01
C ALA A 318 -7.23 9.38 10.11
N ALA A 319 -6.79 10.59 9.75
CA ALA A 319 -6.20 11.54 10.68
C ALA A 319 -7.19 11.98 11.76
N ALA A 320 -8.42 12.33 11.39
CA ALA A 320 -9.48 12.71 12.33
C ALA A 320 -9.78 11.60 13.35
N ARG A 321 -9.61 10.34 12.95
CA ARG A 321 -9.84 9.14 13.79
C ARG A 321 -8.59 8.63 14.47
N LYS A 322 -7.42 9.13 14.11
CA LYS A 322 -6.11 8.57 14.50
C LYS A 322 -6.04 7.06 14.22
N ARG A 323 -6.65 6.64 13.11
CA ARG A 323 -6.79 5.23 12.71
C ARG A 323 -6.43 5.07 11.24
N TRP A 324 -5.33 4.40 10.98
CA TRP A 324 -4.67 4.28 9.68
C TRP A 324 -4.89 2.90 9.04
N SER A 325 -5.84 2.15 9.57
CA SER A 325 -6.31 0.90 9.01
C SER A 325 -7.83 0.86 8.95
N PHE A 326 -8.36 0.24 7.91
CA PHE A 326 -9.79 0.17 7.57
C PHE A 326 -10.10 -1.11 6.80
N LEU A 327 -11.36 -1.48 6.70
CA LEU A 327 -11.76 -2.44 5.67
C LEU A 327 -11.68 -1.75 4.30
N VAL A 328 -10.97 -2.35 3.35
CA VAL A 328 -11.04 -1.90 1.95
C VAL A 328 -11.78 -2.90 1.09
N THR A 329 -12.60 -2.38 0.18
CA THR A 329 -13.31 -3.14 -0.86
C THR A 329 -12.87 -2.64 -2.23
N MET A 330 -12.50 -3.58 -3.10
CA MET A 330 -12.08 -3.32 -4.49
C MET A 330 -12.69 -4.39 -5.38
N ALA A 331 -13.50 -3.99 -6.35
CA ALA A 331 -14.18 -4.92 -7.25
C ALA A 331 -13.91 -4.51 -8.71
N PRO A 332 -13.05 -5.23 -9.43
CA PRO A 332 -12.88 -5.00 -10.86
C PRO A 332 -14.12 -5.43 -11.64
N ILE A 333 -14.28 -4.87 -12.83
CA ILE A 333 -15.23 -5.38 -13.79
C ILE A 333 -14.90 -6.85 -14.10
N ALA A 334 -15.89 -7.72 -14.13
CA ALA A 334 -15.72 -9.13 -14.51
C ALA A 334 -15.41 -9.24 -16.02
N LEU A 335 -14.21 -8.82 -16.40
CA LEU A 335 -13.74 -8.72 -17.78
C LEU A 335 -12.89 -9.95 -18.14
N PRO A 336 -13.42 -10.92 -18.90
CA PRO A 336 -12.61 -12.02 -19.40
C PRO A 336 -11.46 -11.49 -20.24
N HIS A 337 -10.28 -12.08 -20.04
CA HIS A 337 -9.06 -11.79 -20.79
C HIS A 337 -8.54 -10.35 -20.66
N GLY A 338 -9.08 -9.55 -19.72
CA GLY A 338 -8.58 -8.20 -19.44
C GLY A 338 -7.25 -8.23 -18.68
N THR A 339 -6.38 -7.26 -18.96
CA THR A 339 -5.10 -7.05 -18.25
C THR A 339 -5.23 -6.17 -17.01
N GLY A 340 -6.41 -5.62 -16.79
CA GLY A 340 -6.76 -4.76 -15.66
C GLY A 340 -8.21 -4.32 -15.75
N SER A 341 -8.61 -3.41 -14.86
CA SER A 341 -9.97 -2.84 -14.82
C SER A 341 -9.95 -1.48 -14.14
N PRO A 342 -10.69 -0.47 -14.63
CA PRO A 342 -11.00 0.69 -13.83
C PRO A 342 -11.77 0.23 -12.59
N ILE A 343 -11.50 0.89 -11.45
CA ILE A 343 -12.17 0.62 -10.18
C ILE A 343 -12.38 1.90 -9.37
N ASN A 344 -13.32 1.87 -8.44
CA ASN A 344 -13.44 2.82 -7.35
C ASN A 344 -13.32 2.07 -6.02
N PRO A 345 -12.12 1.94 -5.44
CA PRO A 345 -11.95 1.32 -4.14
C PRO A 345 -12.63 2.16 -3.04
N THR A 346 -13.14 1.49 -2.03
CA THR A 346 -13.81 2.17 -0.92
C THR A 346 -13.21 1.71 0.41
N ALA A 347 -12.78 2.68 1.22
CA ALA A 347 -12.39 2.46 2.61
C ALA A 347 -13.61 2.57 3.52
N LEU A 348 -13.76 1.64 4.47
CA LEU A 348 -14.81 1.66 5.48
C LEU A 348 -14.21 1.68 6.88
N PHE A 349 -14.60 2.69 7.67
CA PHE A 349 -14.17 2.89 9.06
C PHE A 349 -15.19 2.46 10.08
#